data_24fa08b38aceafe3b941af5086e41f37
#
_entry.id   24fa08b38aceafe3b941af5086e41f37
#
_cell.length_a   1.000
_cell.length_b   1.000
_cell.length_c   1.000
_cell.angle_alpha   90.00
_cell.angle_beta   90.00
_cell.angle_gamma   90.00
#
_symmetry.space_group_name_H-M   'P 1'
#
loop_
_entity.id
_entity.type
_entity.pdbx_description
1 polymer ?
#
loop_
_entity_poly.entity_id
_entity_poly.type
_entity_poly.pdbx_seq_one_letter_code
_entity_poly.pdbx_strand_id
1 'polypeptide(L)'
;MKLNLHPKGIPKLEPLGTGTPLKKGGVVVGMRKEGDKEKIYFVGDDCHLLCVGASRSGKSRCLVLESICLLGLAGESIFCSDPKAELFHYTADFLKKLGYEVLVLDFKNPEKSMRYNLLQPIIDAINEGDTDRAEML
;
A
#
# COMPACT_ATOMS: atom_id res chain seq x y z
N MET A 1 32.00 -15.69 5.00
CA MET A 1 31.40 -14.75 5.97
C MET A 1 30.01 -15.27 6.25
N LYS A 2 29.76 -15.91 7.41
CA LYS A 2 28.40 -16.34 7.80
C LYS A 2 27.70 -15.14 8.41
N LEU A 3 26.72 -14.58 7.73
CA LEU A 3 25.81 -13.58 8.31
C LEU A 3 24.97 -14.26 9.38
N ASN A 4 25.27 -14.01 10.63
CA ASN A 4 24.48 -14.48 11.75
C ASN A 4 23.31 -13.52 11.92
N LEU A 5 22.24 -13.75 11.15
CA LEU A 5 20.98 -13.01 11.30
C LEU A 5 20.34 -13.46 12.61
N HIS A 6 20.51 -12.68 13.65
CA HIS A 6 19.83 -12.91 14.92
C HIS A 6 18.33 -12.75 14.74
N PRO A 7 17.51 -13.73 15.18
CA PRO A 7 16.04 -13.74 14.94
C PRO A 7 15.25 -12.72 15.79
N LYS A 8 15.88 -11.76 16.44
CA LYS A 8 15.17 -10.69 17.13
C LYS A 8 14.73 -9.64 16.12
N GLY A 9 13.46 -9.68 15.74
CA GLY A 9 12.84 -8.68 14.87
C GLY A 9 12.45 -9.14 13.47
N ILE A 10 12.41 -10.45 13.19
CA ILE A 10 11.78 -10.95 11.96
C ILE A 10 10.26 -10.85 12.18
N PRO A 11 9.53 -10.07 11.38
CA PRO A 11 8.08 -10.00 11.47
C PRO A 11 7.47 -11.39 11.31
N LYS A 12 6.43 -11.68 12.06
CA LYS A 12 5.72 -12.95 11.96
C LYS A 12 4.99 -13.00 10.61
N LEU A 13 5.33 -13.99 9.79
CA LEU A 13 4.63 -14.24 8.53
C LEU A 13 3.27 -14.87 8.82
N GLU A 14 2.21 -14.23 8.34
CA GLU A 14 0.85 -14.74 8.47
C GLU A 14 0.39 -15.33 7.13
N PRO A 15 -0.13 -16.57 7.12
CA PRO A 15 -0.75 -17.12 5.93
C PRO A 15 -2.16 -16.57 5.77
N LEU A 16 -2.53 -16.17 4.57
CA LEU A 16 -3.89 -15.79 4.23
C LEU A 16 -4.78 -17.05 4.24
N GLY A 17 -5.74 -17.09 5.18
CA GLY A 17 -6.73 -18.15 5.26
C GLY A 17 -7.81 -18.00 4.19
N THR A 18 -8.24 -19.12 3.59
CA THR A 18 -9.39 -19.12 2.66
C THR A 18 -10.70 -18.96 3.43
N GLY A 19 -11.48 -17.92 3.10
CA GLY A 19 -12.86 -17.76 3.58
C GLY A 19 -13.04 -16.95 4.87
N THR A 20 -11.99 -16.42 5.46
CA THR A 20 -12.08 -15.51 6.60
C THR A 20 -11.97 -14.06 6.10
N PRO A 21 -12.84 -13.12 6.57
CA PRO A 21 -12.65 -11.72 6.25
C PRO A 21 -11.26 -11.27 6.70
N LEU A 22 -10.53 -10.61 5.82
CA LEU A 22 -9.20 -10.13 6.12
C LEU A 22 -9.31 -8.99 7.14
N LYS A 23 -8.82 -9.22 8.35
CA LYS A 23 -8.88 -8.22 9.43
C LYS A 23 -7.74 -7.21 9.37
N LYS A 24 -6.66 -7.56 8.70
CA LYS A 24 -5.45 -6.75 8.59
C LYS A 24 -4.74 -7.11 7.29
N GLY A 25 -4.28 -6.11 6.55
CA GLY A 25 -3.45 -6.27 5.37
C GLY A 25 -1.97 -6.31 5.71
N GLY A 26 -1.14 -6.19 4.69
CA GLY A 26 0.30 -6.14 4.88
C GLY A 26 1.06 -6.29 3.58
N VAL A 27 2.38 -6.34 3.69
CA VAL A 27 3.25 -6.49 2.54
C VAL A 27 3.40 -7.97 2.20
N VAL A 28 2.98 -8.36 1.00
CA VAL A 28 3.16 -9.73 0.48
C VAL A 28 4.63 -9.99 0.26
N VAL A 29 5.14 -11.07 0.85
CA VAL A 29 6.56 -11.46 0.76
C VAL A 29 6.77 -12.79 0.04
N GLY A 30 5.70 -13.52 -0.23
CA GLY A 30 5.79 -14.76 -0.97
C GLY A 30 4.46 -15.47 -1.14
N MET A 31 4.49 -16.47 -2.03
CA MET A 31 3.38 -17.35 -2.30
C MET A 31 3.89 -18.79 -2.42
N ARG A 32 3.13 -19.74 -1.88
CA ARG A 32 3.43 -21.16 -1.98
C ARG A 32 2.20 -21.90 -2.49
N LYS A 33 2.40 -22.76 -3.47
CA LYS A 33 1.35 -23.67 -3.96
C LYS A 33 1.35 -24.93 -3.11
N GLU A 34 0.18 -25.25 -2.52
CA GLU A 34 -0.05 -26.49 -1.77
C GLU A 34 -1.22 -27.24 -2.41
N GLY A 35 -0.92 -28.20 -3.31
CA GLY A 35 -1.93 -28.86 -4.14
C GLY A 35 -2.59 -27.86 -5.10
N ASP A 36 -3.93 -27.75 -5.06
CA ASP A 36 -4.70 -26.81 -5.87
C ASP A 36 -4.91 -25.45 -5.21
N LYS A 37 -4.39 -25.26 -3.99
CA LYS A 37 -4.51 -24.00 -3.24
C LYS A 37 -3.22 -23.22 -3.25
N GLU A 38 -3.34 -21.90 -3.34
CA GLU A 38 -2.23 -20.98 -3.21
C GLU A 38 -2.32 -20.30 -1.84
N LYS A 39 -1.21 -20.33 -1.09
CA LYS A 39 -1.07 -19.61 0.17
C LYS A 39 -0.20 -18.40 -0.03
N ILE A 40 -0.72 -17.24 0.30
CA ILE A 40 0.00 -15.97 0.29
C ILE A 40 0.55 -15.73 1.70
N TYR A 41 1.82 -15.40 1.78
CA TYR A 41 2.48 -15.00 3.02
C TYR A 41 2.73 -13.50 3.00
N PHE A 42 2.37 -12.83 4.08
CA PHE A 42 2.51 -11.39 4.20
C PHE A 42 3.02 -10.98 5.59
N VAL A 43 3.57 -9.78 5.67
CA VAL A 43 3.97 -9.13 6.92
C VAL A 43 2.91 -8.10 7.23
N GLY A 44 2.13 -8.35 8.28
CA GLY A 44 1.06 -7.48 8.75
C GLY A 44 1.46 -6.55 9.89
N ASP A 45 2.70 -6.61 10.35
CA ASP A 45 3.20 -5.73 11.40
C ASP A 45 3.59 -4.36 10.82
N ASP A 46 3.58 -3.34 11.68
CA ASP A 46 4.07 -2.01 11.32
C ASP A 46 5.60 -2.05 11.16
N CYS A 47 6.05 -2.18 9.93
CA CYS A 47 7.45 -2.33 9.60
C CYS A 47 7.82 -1.65 8.28
N HIS A 48 9.08 -1.25 8.17
CA HIS A 48 9.68 -0.83 6.90
C HIS A 48 10.23 -2.05 6.15
N LEU A 49 9.93 -2.15 4.85
CA LEU A 49 10.43 -3.21 3.99
C LEU A 49 11.22 -2.63 2.83
N LEU A 50 12.45 -3.12 2.64
CA LEU A 50 13.27 -2.80 1.49
C LEU A 50 13.39 -4.01 0.55
N CYS A 51 12.89 -3.86 -0.68
CA CYS A 51 13.02 -4.86 -1.73
C CYS A 51 14.02 -4.42 -2.79
N VAL A 52 15.12 -5.14 -2.90
CA VAL A 52 16.19 -4.88 -3.88
C VAL A 52 16.18 -5.94 -4.96
N GLY A 53 16.28 -5.52 -6.21
CA GLY A 53 16.34 -6.43 -7.34
C GLY A 53 16.56 -5.70 -8.67
N ALA A 54 17.09 -6.40 -9.66
CA ALA A 54 17.34 -5.86 -10.98
C ALA A 54 16.05 -5.35 -11.67
N SER A 55 16.19 -4.51 -12.68
CA SER A 55 15.07 -4.15 -13.54
C SER A 55 14.45 -5.41 -14.17
N ARG A 56 13.11 -5.41 -14.31
CA ARG A 56 12.34 -6.55 -14.83
C ARG A 56 12.41 -7.84 -13.99
N SER A 57 12.88 -7.79 -12.74
CA SER A 57 12.87 -8.95 -11.83
C SER A 57 11.50 -9.29 -11.25
N GLY A 58 10.45 -8.60 -11.66
CA GLY A 58 9.08 -8.86 -11.20
C GLY A 58 8.69 -8.19 -9.87
N LYS A 59 9.52 -7.31 -9.30
CA LYS A 59 9.24 -6.64 -8.00
C LYS A 59 7.85 -6.01 -7.94
N SER A 60 7.51 -5.19 -8.93
CA SER A 60 6.21 -4.51 -8.95
C SER A 60 5.06 -5.50 -9.05
N ARG A 61 5.20 -6.55 -9.87
CA ARG A 61 4.15 -7.53 -10.12
C ARG A 61 3.95 -8.50 -8.95
N CYS A 62 5.04 -9.06 -8.43
CA CYS A 62 4.96 -10.13 -7.43
C CYS A 62 4.90 -9.63 -5.99
N LEU A 63 5.23 -8.36 -5.74
CA LEU A 63 5.26 -7.82 -4.39
C LEU A 63 4.33 -6.61 -4.26
N VAL A 64 4.51 -5.58 -5.10
CA VAL A 64 3.80 -4.32 -4.90
C VAL A 64 2.31 -4.46 -5.26
N LEU A 65 1.98 -5.01 -6.42
CA LEU A 65 0.58 -5.19 -6.84
C LEU A 65 -0.18 -6.12 -5.89
N GLU A 66 0.43 -7.23 -5.50
CA GLU A 66 -0.17 -8.19 -4.57
C GLU A 66 -0.40 -7.54 -3.19
N SER A 67 0.54 -6.73 -2.72
CA SER A 67 0.40 -6.00 -1.45
C SER A 67 -0.73 -4.96 -1.51
N ILE A 68 -0.84 -4.20 -2.61
CA ILE A 68 -1.95 -3.25 -2.80
C ILE A 68 -3.30 -3.98 -2.78
N CYS A 69 -3.39 -5.12 -3.47
CA CYS A 69 -4.62 -5.91 -3.47
C CYS A 69 -4.97 -6.43 -2.07
N LEU A 70 -3.98 -6.91 -1.33
CA LEU A 70 -4.17 -7.42 0.03
C LEU A 70 -4.60 -6.32 1.00
N LEU A 71 -3.93 -5.17 0.97
CA LEU A 71 -4.28 -3.99 1.77
C LEU A 71 -5.69 -3.49 1.42
N GLY A 72 -6.02 -3.46 0.12
CA GLY A 72 -7.35 -3.11 -0.35
C GLY A 72 -8.45 -4.03 0.17
N LEU A 73 -8.22 -5.35 0.19
CA LEU A 73 -9.16 -6.32 0.76
C LEU A 73 -9.31 -6.17 2.28
N ALA A 74 -8.29 -5.67 2.96
CA ALA A 74 -8.30 -5.42 4.40
C ALA A 74 -8.96 -4.08 4.78
N GLY A 75 -9.28 -3.22 3.82
CA GLY A 75 -9.87 -1.90 4.07
C GLY A 75 -8.86 -0.85 4.53
N GLU A 76 -7.57 -1.05 4.28
CA GLU A 76 -6.50 -0.15 4.73
C GLU A 76 -6.23 0.98 3.73
N SER A 77 -5.87 2.15 4.22
CA SER A 77 -5.48 3.29 3.36
C SER A 77 -4.12 3.04 2.72
N ILE A 78 -3.97 3.42 1.46
CA ILE A 78 -2.78 3.12 0.67
C ILE A 78 -2.26 4.39 0.03
N PHE A 79 -0.96 4.64 0.16
CA PHE A 79 -0.26 5.69 -0.57
C PHE A 79 0.83 5.07 -1.44
N CYS A 80 0.85 5.39 -2.74
CA CYS A 80 1.82 4.85 -3.69
C CYS A 80 2.48 5.93 -4.52
N SER A 81 3.79 5.81 -4.71
CA SER A 81 4.52 6.55 -5.75
C SER A 81 4.61 5.68 -7.01
N ASP A 82 3.98 6.13 -8.10
CA ASP A 82 3.86 5.35 -9.35
C ASP A 82 4.34 6.16 -10.57
N PRO A 83 5.66 6.30 -10.78
CA PRO A 83 6.21 7.12 -11.85
C PRO A 83 5.79 6.69 -13.26
N LYS A 84 5.35 5.45 -13.43
CA LYS A 84 4.95 4.84 -14.71
C LYS A 84 3.44 4.68 -14.86
N ALA A 85 2.67 4.97 -13.82
CA ALA A 85 1.25 4.73 -13.75
C ALA A 85 0.84 3.24 -13.88
N GLU A 86 1.80 2.31 -13.74
CA GLU A 86 1.52 0.86 -13.82
C GLU A 86 0.61 0.40 -12.67
N LEU A 87 0.89 0.83 -11.44
CA LEU A 87 0.12 0.46 -10.27
C LEU A 87 -1.32 0.96 -10.38
N PHE A 88 -1.49 2.22 -10.78
CA PHE A 88 -2.81 2.81 -11.02
C PHE A 88 -3.60 2.02 -12.05
N HIS A 89 -3.01 1.73 -13.21
CA HIS A 89 -3.70 1.01 -14.28
C HIS A 89 -4.14 -0.40 -13.88
N TYR A 90 -3.37 -1.09 -13.05
CA TYR A 90 -3.71 -2.45 -12.64
C TYR A 90 -4.64 -2.53 -11.43
N THR A 91 -4.64 -1.54 -10.54
CA THR A 91 -5.34 -1.66 -9.25
C THR A 91 -6.50 -0.70 -9.06
N ALA A 92 -6.59 0.40 -9.80
CA ALA A 92 -7.59 1.43 -9.57
C ALA A 92 -9.03 0.93 -9.68
N ASP A 93 -9.34 0.15 -10.71
CA ASP A 93 -10.69 -0.38 -10.89
C ASP A 93 -11.07 -1.42 -9.83
N PHE A 94 -10.10 -2.21 -9.39
CA PHE A 94 -10.28 -3.16 -8.31
C PHE A 94 -10.57 -2.42 -6.99
N LEU A 95 -9.77 -1.42 -6.64
CA LEU A 95 -9.95 -0.62 -5.44
C LEU A 95 -11.29 0.14 -5.46
N LYS A 96 -11.68 0.73 -6.58
CA LYS A 96 -12.99 1.39 -6.74
C LYS A 96 -14.15 0.41 -6.52
N LYS A 97 -14.06 -0.83 -7.00
CA LYS A 97 -15.07 -1.87 -6.75
C LYS A 97 -15.16 -2.26 -5.28
N LEU A 98 -14.09 -2.11 -4.51
CA LEU A 98 -14.07 -2.29 -3.07
C LEU A 98 -14.59 -1.06 -2.29
N GLY A 99 -14.94 0.03 -2.98
CA GLY A 99 -15.47 1.26 -2.38
C GLY A 99 -14.41 2.30 -2.04
N TYR A 100 -13.18 2.15 -2.51
CA TYR A 100 -12.13 3.15 -2.29
C TYR A 100 -12.33 4.39 -3.15
N GLU A 101 -12.08 5.54 -2.58
CA GLU A 101 -11.78 6.75 -3.32
C GLU A 101 -10.32 6.71 -3.79
N VAL A 102 -10.11 6.68 -5.11
CA VAL A 102 -8.77 6.62 -5.69
C VAL A 102 -8.37 8.01 -6.17
N LEU A 103 -7.46 8.63 -5.44
CA LEU A 103 -6.93 9.97 -5.69
C LEU A 103 -5.65 9.88 -6.51
N VAL A 104 -5.52 10.69 -7.56
CA VAL A 104 -4.34 10.70 -8.43
C VAL A 104 -3.77 12.11 -8.54
N LEU A 105 -2.51 12.27 -8.13
CA LEU A 105 -1.73 13.47 -8.35
C LEU A 105 -0.75 13.20 -9.50
N ASP A 106 -1.07 13.74 -10.69
CA ASP A 106 -0.24 13.59 -11.89
C ASP A 106 0.56 14.86 -12.15
N PHE A 107 1.83 14.85 -11.73
CA PHE A 107 2.73 15.98 -11.97
C PHE A 107 3.21 16.11 -13.40
N LYS A 108 3.04 15.08 -14.25
CA LYS A 108 3.38 15.12 -15.67
C LYS A 108 2.28 15.76 -16.50
N ASN A 109 1.02 15.57 -16.08
CA ASN A 109 -0.15 16.10 -16.75
C ASN A 109 -1.04 16.83 -15.73
N PRO A 110 -0.65 18.01 -15.25
CA PRO A 110 -1.36 18.72 -14.18
C PRO A 110 -2.81 19.05 -14.53
N GLU A 111 -3.12 19.19 -15.81
CA GLU A 111 -4.48 19.45 -16.34
C GLU A 111 -5.45 18.29 -16.07
N LYS A 112 -4.93 17.05 -16.01
CA LYS A 112 -5.68 15.82 -15.77
C LYS A 112 -5.58 15.34 -14.30
N SER A 113 -4.71 15.99 -13.52
CA SER A 113 -4.50 15.68 -12.12
C SER A 113 -5.67 16.13 -11.27
N MET A 114 -5.89 15.46 -10.17
CA MET A 114 -6.71 16.04 -9.11
C MET A 114 -6.09 17.35 -8.62
N ARG A 115 -6.95 18.29 -8.32
CA ARG A 115 -6.53 19.52 -7.63
C ARG A 115 -6.39 19.20 -6.16
N TYR A 116 -5.21 19.37 -5.63
CA TYR A 116 -4.93 19.22 -4.21
C TYR A 116 -4.33 20.52 -3.67
N ASN A 117 -5.02 21.13 -2.74
CA ASN A 117 -4.55 22.30 -2.06
C ASN A 117 -3.95 21.90 -0.71
N LEU A 118 -2.61 21.89 -0.63
CA LEU A 118 -1.90 21.55 0.60
C LEU A 118 -2.26 22.45 1.77
N LEU A 119 -2.67 23.68 1.48
CA LEU A 119 -3.04 24.67 2.51
C LEU A 119 -4.52 24.60 2.89
N GLN A 120 -5.32 23.78 2.22
CA GLN A 120 -6.76 23.72 2.47
C GLN A 120 -7.09 23.34 3.93
N PRO A 121 -6.45 22.36 4.54
CA PRO A 121 -6.70 22.02 5.95
C PRO A 121 -6.41 23.17 6.91
N ILE A 122 -5.37 23.97 6.62
CA ILE A 122 -5.02 25.16 7.42
C ILE A 122 -6.09 26.25 7.24
N ILE A 123 -6.50 26.50 6.00
CA ILE A 123 -7.53 27.49 5.67
C ILE A 123 -8.85 27.11 6.34
N ASP A 124 -9.22 25.84 6.32
CA ASP A 124 -10.44 25.34 6.94
C ASP A 124 -10.39 25.51 8.47
N ALA A 125 -9.26 25.17 9.11
CA ALA A 125 -9.05 25.36 10.54
C ALA A 125 -9.14 26.86 10.95
N ILE A 126 -8.56 27.75 10.17
CA ILE A 126 -8.65 29.18 10.40
C ILE A 126 -10.11 29.68 10.27
N ASN A 127 -10.83 29.22 9.25
CA ASN A 127 -12.23 29.59 9.03
C ASN A 127 -13.16 29.08 10.14
N GLU A 128 -12.82 27.90 10.72
CA GLU A 128 -13.53 27.33 11.86
C GLU A 128 -13.15 28.00 13.20
N GLY A 129 -12.13 28.86 13.20
CA GLY A 129 -11.62 29.54 14.41
C GLY A 129 -10.74 28.65 15.29
N ASP A 130 -10.32 27.51 14.79
CA ASP A 130 -9.44 26.54 15.48
C ASP A 130 -7.98 26.86 15.17
N THR A 131 -7.45 27.87 15.87
CA THR A 131 -6.07 28.33 15.69
C THR A 131 -5.04 27.26 16.11
N ASP A 132 -5.34 26.46 17.12
CA ASP A 132 -4.44 25.41 17.62
C ASP A 132 -4.25 24.32 16.56
N ARG A 133 -5.34 23.94 15.88
CA ARG A 133 -5.28 22.99 14.76
C ARG A 133 -4.55 23.57 13.56
N ALA A 134 -4.72 24.87 13.27
CA ALA A 134 -4.03 25.52 12.16
C ALA A 134 -2.51 25.59 12.37
N GLU A 135 -2.03 25.72 13.61
CA GLU A 135 -0.61 25.73 13.94
C GLU A 135 0.04 24.34 13.91
N MET A 136 -0.74 23.26 14.07
CA MET A 136 -0.25 21.88 14.04
C MET A 136 -0.17 21.26 12.64
N LEU A 137 -0.75 21.89 11.63
CA LEU A 137 -0.79 21.44 10.23
C LEU A 137 0.27 22.12 9.37
#